data_b0d6a294c353af30d51d366a39913972
#
_entry.id   b0d6a294c353af30d51d366a39913972
#
_cell.length_a   1.000
_cell.length_b   1.000
_cell.length_c   1.000
_cell.angle_alpha   90.00
_cell.angle_beta   90.00
_cell.angle_gamma   90.00
#
_symmetry.space_group_name_H-M   'P 1'
#
loop_
_entity.id
_entity.type
_entity.pdbx_description
1 polymer ?
#
loop_
_entity_poly.entity_id
_entity_poly.type
_entity_poly.pdbx_seq_one_letter_code
_entity_poly.pdbx_strand_id
1 'polypeptide(L)'
;MTTKHPAHSRHYLLALLMLFSAVTTTALPPTAAADDLAKVVYHADFADPRRFSAMLTSINNMVTHYQNELIEYDVRIVFVAHGIRFVTNDKLAGTPFEEDAAMAERRENNAGRLQSLQSVQEVKLELCDITRTQIGLAEDKLYDGVSRVPSGVVQLADLQREGFAYIKIE
;
A
#
# COMPACT_ATOMS: atom_id res chain seq x y z
N MET A 1 -19.38 106.98 19.36
CA MET A 1 -18.06 106.46 19.33
C MET A 1 -18.20 104.96 19.48
N THR A 2 -17.98 104.26 18.43
CA THR A 2 -18.39 102.86 18.15
C THR A 2 -17.18 101.93 18.42
N THR A 3 -17.31 101.03 19.29
CA THR A 3 -16.33 99.92 19.48
C THR A 3 -16.90 98.66 18.95
N LYS A 4 -16.20 98.13 17.97
CA LYS A 4 -16.54 96.93 17.24
C LYS A 4 -15.83 95.73 17.81
N HIS A 5 -16.58 94.69 18.30
CA HIS A 5 -16.01 93.46 18.76
C HIS A 5 -15.80 92.46 17.52
N PRO A 6 -14.70 91.79 17.46
CA PRO A 6 -14.51 90.73 16.50
C PRO A 6 -15.03 89.37 17.06
N ALA A 7 -15.69 88.65 16.15
CA ALA A 7 -16.23 87.30 16.40
C ALA A 7 -15.11 86.24 16.41
N HIS A 8 -15.15 85.40 17.44
CA HIS A 8 -14.29 84.20 17.49
C HIS A 8 -14.92 83.04 16.71
N SER A 9 -14.31 82.70 15.61
CA SER A 9 -14.60 81.47 14.85
C SER A 9 -14.04 80.26 15.59
N ARG A 10 -14.91 79.36 16.10
CA ARG A 10 -14.55 78.10 16.71
C ARG A 10 -14.50 77.04 15.62
N HIS A 11 -13.29 76.68 15.17
CA HIS A 11 -13.09 75.52 14.32
C HIS A 11 -13.23 74.27 15.15
N TYR A 12 -14.28 73.49 14.90
CA TYR A 12 -14.41 72.11 15.44
C TYR A 12 -13.62 71.17 14.51
N LEU A 13 -12.51 70.69 15.04
CA LEU A 13 -11.72 69.63 14.38
C LEU A 13 -12.41 68.31 14.65
N LEU A 14 -13.13 67.77 13.66
CA LEU A 14 -13.65 66.43 13.70
C LEU A 14 -12.49 65.43 13.44
N ALA A 15 -11.97 64.82 14.48
CA ALA A 15 -11.04 63.70 14.38
C ALA A 15 -11.82 62.43 14.02
N LEU A 16 -11.78 62.04 12.73
CA LEU A 16 -12.36 60.76 12.27
C LEU A 16 -11.41 59.61 12.62
N LEU A 17 -11.72 58.89 13.66
CA LEU A 17 -10.99 57.69 14.08
C LEU A 17 -11.41 56.53 13.17
N MET A 18 -10.59 56.21 12.14
CA MET A 18 -10.75 55.02 11.32
C MET A 18 -10.25 53.79 12.15
N LEU A 19 -11.16 53.00 12.70
CA LEU A 19 -10.85 51.69 13.23
C LEU A 19 -10.59 50.74 12.04
N PHE A 20 -9.33 50.46 11.76
CA PHE A 20 -8.93 49.35 10.87
C PHE A 20 -9.09 48.04 11.66
N SER A 21 -10.22 47.36 11.49
CA SER A 21 -10.37 45.98 11.96
C SER A 21 -9.52 45.06 11.05
N ALA A 22 -8.32 44.71 11.52
CA ALA A 22 -7.53 43.68 10.89
C ALA A 22 -8.21 42.29 11.08
N VAL A 23 -8.92 41.84 10.07
CA VAL A 23 -9.41 40.46 10.02
C VAL A 23 -8.19 39.56 9.78
N THR A 24 -7.65 39.01 10.85
CA THR A 24 -6.66 37.93 10.76
C THR A 24 -7.37 36.65 10.32
N THR A 25 -7.36 36.39 9.01
CA THR A 25 -7.70 35.07 8.48
C THR A 25 -6.63 34.08 8.93
N THR A 26 -6.91 33.34 10.02
CA THR A 26 -6.13 32.15 10.37
C THR A 26 -6.37 31.12 9.25
N ALA A 27 -5.44 31.04 8.30
CA ALA A 27 -5.41 29.92 7.36
C ALA A 27 -5.15 28.64 8.20
N LEU A 28 -6.17 27.79 8.31
CA LEU A 28 -5.99 26.42 8.79
C LEU A 28 -4.94 25.77 7.88
N PRO A 29 -3.92 25.10 8.43
CA PRO A 29 -3.00 24.32 7.61
C PRO A 29 -3.86 23.35 6.80
N PRO A 30 -3.54 23.11 5.50
CA PRO A 30 -4.21 22.07 4.76
C PRO A 30 -4.02 20.79 5.56
N THR A 31 -5.10 20.20 6.02
CA THR A 31 -5.11 18.82 6.47
C THR A 31 -4.64 18.05 5.26
N ALA A 32 -3.41 17.54 5.27
CA ALA A 32 -3.00 16.55 4.32
C ALA A 32 -4.08 15.47 4.42
N ALA A 33 -4.88 15.31 3.37
CA ALA A 33 -5.70 14.13 3.24
C ALA A 33 -4.70 12.98 3.39
N ALA A 34 -4.77 12.25 4.51
CA ALA A 34 -4.06 11.01 4.64
C ALA A 34 -4.43 10.22 3.38
N ASP A 35 -3.44 9.72 2.67
CA ASP A 35 -3.67 8.84 1.54
C ASP A 35 -4.52 7.69 2.10
N ASP A 36 -5.82 7.70 1.85
CA ASP A 36 -6.77 6.72 2.41
C ASP A 36 -6.53 5.31 1.85
N LEU A 37 -5.49 5.17 1.01
CA LEU A 37 -5.07 3.92 0.41
C LEU A 37 -4.39 3.01 1.45
N ALA A 38 -5.04 1.90 1.80
CA ALA A 38 -4.45 0.88 2.65
C ALA A 38 -3.35 0.11 1.90
N LYS A 39 -2.09 0.27 2.30
CA LYS A 39 -0.92 -0.35 1.67
C LYS A 39 -0.40 -1.49 2.52
N VAL A 40 -0.43 -2.72 2.01
CA VAL A 40 0.00 -3.91 2.75
C VAL A 40 0.85 -4.82 1.88
N VAL A 41 1.98 -5.29 2.41
CA VAL A 41 2.82 -6.30 1.76
C VAL A 41 2.94 -7.55 2.63
N TYR A 42 2.62 -8.70 2.05
CA TYR A 42 2.83 -10.02 2.63
C TYR A 42 4.14 -10.61 2.09
N HIS A 43 4.92 -11.20 2.98
CA HIS A 43 6.18 -11.87 2.63
C HIS A 43 6.00 -13.39 2.64
N ALA A 44 6.16 -14.03 1.48
CA ALA A 44 6.09 -15.47 1.30
C ALA A 44 7.50 -16.04 0.99
N ASP A 45 8.23 -16.50 2.02
CA ASP A 45 9.58 -17.07 1.89
C ASP A 45 9.67 -18.53 2.42
N PHE A 46 8.56 -19.09 2.83
CA PHE A 46 8.45 -20.39 3.49
C PHE A 46 8.00 -21.50 2.53
N ALA A 47 8.23 -22.78 2.94
CA ALA A 47 7.90 -23.95 2.14
C ALA A 47 6.52 -24.57 2.49
N ASP A 48 5.97 -24.32 3.68
CA ASP A 48 4.77 -25.01 4.18
C ASP A 48 3.49 -24.57 3.44
N PRO A 49 2.82 -25.46 2.70
CA PRO A 49 1.61 -25.16 1.95
C PRO A 49 0.38 -24.90 2.84
N ARG A 50 0.37 -25.38 4.11
CA ARG A 50 -0.71 -25.05 5.07
C ARG A 50 -0.58 -23.63 5.57
N ARG A 51 0.66 -23.20 5.84
CA ARG A 51 0.97 -21.81 6.18
C ARG A 51 0.57 -20.87 5.02
N PHE A 52 0.84 -21.31 3.77
CA PHE A 52 0.38 -20.56 2.60
C PHE A 52 -1.15 -20.49 2.51
N SER A 53 -1.85 -21.59 2.76
CA SER A 53 -3.33 -21.59 2.84
C SER A 53 -3.85 -20.62 3.91
N ALA A 54 -3.20 -20.52 5.07
CA ALA A 54 -3.54 -19.57 6.13
C ALA A 54 -3.31 -18.11 5.69
N MET A 55 -2.19 -17.87 5.00
CA MET A 55 -1.89 -16.54 4.43
C MET A 55 -2.96 -16.10 3.43
N LEU A 56 -3.35 -16.97 2.50
CA LEU A 56 -4.42 -16.68 1.53
C LEU A 56 -5.75 -16.37 2.23
N THR A 57 -6.06 -17.07 3.34
CA THR A 57 -7.26 -16.77 4.16
C THR A 57 -7.17 -15.38 4.79
N SER A 58 -6.02 -15.03 5.37
CA SER A 58 -5.80 -13.72 6.01
C SER A 58 -5.92 -12.59 4.99
N ILE A 59 -5.34 -12.75 3.80
CA ILE A 59 -5.42 -11.76 2.73
C ILE A 59 -6.88 -11.58 2.28
N ASN A 60 -7.59 -12.68 2.01
CA ASN A 60 -8.98 -12.63 1.60
C ASN A 60 -9.86 -11.90 2.63
N ASN A 61 -9.68 -12.19 3.92
CA ASN A 61 -10.43 -11.53 4.98
C ASN A 61 -10.12 -10.03 5.04
N MET A 62 -8.85 -9.64 4.92
CA MET A 62 -8.42 -8.24 4.91
C MET A 62 -9.01 -7.49 3.71
N VAL A 63 -8.87 -8.02 2.50
CA VAL A 63 -9.38 -7.38 1.28
C VAL A 63 -10.91 -7.28 1.32
N THR A 64 -11.61 -8.33 1.78
CA THR A 64 -13.06 -8.29 1.95
C THR A 64 -13.48 -7.21 2.94
N HIS A 65 -12.73 -7.03 4.04
CA HIS A 65 -12.98 -5.94 4.97
C HIS A 65 -12.82 -4.57 4.30
N TYR A 66 -11.73 -4.34 3.58
CA TYR A 66 -11.51 -3.08 2.86
C TYR A 66 -12.62 -2.79 1.84
N GLN A 67 -13.04 -3.80 1.08
CA GLN A 67 -14.15 -3.66 0.12
C GLN A 67 -15.48 -3.31 0.80
N ASN A 68 -15.79 -3.94 1.93
CA ASN A 68 -17.02 -3.67 2.68
C ASN A 68 -17.05 -2.25 3.29
N GLU A 69 -15.88 -1.73 3.68
CA GLU A 69 -15.73 -0.38 4.25
C GLU A 69 -15.44 0.68 3.19
N LEU A 70 -15.42 0.30 1.89
CA LEU A 70 -15.09 1.19 0.77
C LEU A 70 -13.72 1.85 0.90
N ILE A 71 -12.75 1.14 1.52
CA ILE A 71 -11.36 1.57 1.65
C ILE A 71 -10.60 1.13 0.40
N GLU A 72 -9.96 2.07 -0.29
CA GLU A 72 -9.03 1.73 -1.38
C GLU A 72 -7.80 1.02 -0.82
N TYR A 73 -7.25 0.06 -1.57
CA TYR A 73 -6.11 -0.72 -1.10
C TYR A 73 -5.10 -1.05 -2.22
N ASP A 74 -3.84 -1.20 -1.82
CA ASP A 74 -2.77 -1.86 -2.59
C ASP A 74 -2.21 -2.98 -1.72
N VAL A 75 -2.62 -4.22 -2.01
CA VAL A 75 -2.16 -5.42 -1.30
C VAL A 75 -1.25 -6.22 -2.22
N ARG A 76 -0.06 -6.54 -1.73
CA ARG A 76 0.96 -7.27 -2.50
C ARG A 76 1.45 -8.49 -1.75
N ILE A 77 1.84 -9.52 -2.51
CA ILE A 77 2.55 -10.69 -2.00
C ILE A 77 3.92 -10.72 -2.69
N VAL A 78 5.00 -10.63 -1.91
CA VAL A 78 6.37 -10.79 -2.42
C VAL A 78 6.86 -12.19 -2.09
N PHE A 79 7.10 -12.99 -3.15
CA PHE A 79 7.58 -14.36 -3.06
C PHE A 79 9.10 -14.39 -3.16
N VAL A 80 9.74 -14.97 -2.15
CA VAL A 80 11.20 -15.09 -2.05
C VAL A 80 11.56 -16.54 -1.70
N ALA A 81 12.68 -17.04 -2.18
CA ALA A 81 13.16 -18.39 -1.86
C ALA A 81 12.07 -19.46 -2.05
N HIS A 82 11.67 -20.17 -0.98
CA HIS A 82 10.65 -21.22 -1.05
C HIS A 82 9.28 -20.72 -1.55
N GLY A 83 9.01 -19.42 -1.49
CA GLY A 83 7.77 -18.83 -2.02
C GLY A 83 7.55 -19.10 -3.50
N ILE A 84 8.60 -19.34 -4.29
CA ILE A 84 8.50 -19.68 -5.72
C ILE A 84 7.61 -20.89 -5.98
N ARG A 85 7.54 -21.83 -5.02
CA ARG A 85 6.72 -23.06 -5.12
C ARG A 85 5.23 -22.76 -5.31
N PHE A 86 4.77 -21.60 -4.86
CA PHE A 86 3.35 -21.22 -4.85
C PHE A 86 2.90 -20.45 -6.10
N VAL A 87 3.84 -20.10 -6.98
CA VAL A 87 3.56 -19.29 -8.18
C VAL A 87 3.86 -20.02 -9.50
N THR A 88 3.97 -21.34 -9.45
CA THR A 88 4.21 -22.18 -10.64
C THR A 88 3.57 -23.55 -10.48
N ASN A 89 3.22 -24.21 -11.62
CA ASN A 89 2.86 -25.63 -11.66
C ASN A 89 4.07 -26.55 -11.85
N ASP A 90 5.25 -25.99 -12.10
CA ASP A 90 6.47 -26.78 -12.19
C ASP A 90 6.78 -27.42 -10.83
N LYS A 91 7.17 -28.70 -10.86
CA LYS A 91 7.51 -29.44 -9.62
C LYS A 91 8.87 -29.08 -9.05
N LEU A 92 9.64 -28.26 -9.76
CA LEU A 92 10.96 -27.77 -9.39
C LEU A 92 11.93 -28.91 -9.02
N ALA A 93 11.80 -30.05 -9.68
CA ALA A 93 12.56 -31.27 -9.40
C ALA A 93 14.08 -31.01 -9.44
N GLY A 94 14.80 -31.55 -8.46
CA GLY A 94 16.26 -31.39 -8.34
C GLY A 94 16.71 -30.01 -7.85
N THR A 95 15.79 -29.15 -7.44
CA THR A 95 16.11 -27.84 -6.82
C THR A 95 15.83 -27.87 -5.32
N PRO A 96 16.34 -26.90 -4.54
CA PRO A 96 16.00 -26.78 -3.10
C PRO A 96 14.51 -26.54 -2.85
N PHE A 97 13.73 -26.23 -3.89
CA PHE A 97 12.31 -25.88 -3.82
C PHE A 97 11.40 -26.98 -4.34
N GLU A 98 11.94 -28.18 -4.55
CA GLU A 98 11.20 -29.33 -5.10
C GLU A 98 9.89 -29.58 -4.36
N GLU A 99 8.87 -30.00 -5.14
CA GLU A 99 7.55 -30.36 -4.61
C GLU A 99 7.64 -31.58 -3.71
N ASP A 100 7.10 -31.45 -2.50
CA ASP A 100 6.85 -32.57 -1.59
C ASP A 100 5.37 -33.01 -1.61
N ALA A 101 5.04 -34.10 -0.91
CA ALA A 101 3.69 -34.64 -0.87
C ALA A 101 2.66 -33.65 -0.29
N ALA A 102 3.05 -32.85 0.71
CA ALA A 102 2.15 -31.86 1.30
C ALA A 102 1.85 -30.71 0.33
N MET A 103 2.83 -30.33 -0.48
CA MET A 103 2.64 -29.33 -1.54
C MET A 103 1.74 -29.88 -2.66
N ALA A 104 1.99 -31.12 -3.12
CA ALA A 104 1.20 -31.76 -4.16
C ALA A 104 -0.28 -31.86 -3.77
N GLU A 105 -0.59 -32.25 -2.52
CA GLU A 105 -1.95 -32.35 -1.96
C GLU A 105 -2.71 -31.01 -2.04
N ARG A 106 -2.03 -29.87 -1.85
CA ARG A 106 -2.66 -28.57 -1.70
C ARG A 106 -2.50 -27.64 -2.88
N ARG A 107 -1.69 -28.04 -3.85
CA ARG A 107 -1.31 -27.17 -4.99
C ARG A 107 -2.51 -26.58 -5.70
N GLU A 108 -3.42 -27.43 -6.18
CA GLU A 108 -4.58 -26.98 -6.97
C GLU A 108 -5.46 -26.01 -6.19
N ASN A 109 -5.79 -26.34 -4.96
CA ASN A 109 -6.62 -25.50 -4.10
C ASN A 109 -5.95 -24.14 -3.82
N ASN A 110 -4.66 -24.15 -3.45
CA ASN A 110 -3.93 -22.92 -3.16
C ASN A 110 -3.72 -22.08 -4.42
N ALA A 111 -3.44 -22.69 -5.55
CA ALA A 111 -3.30 -21.99 -6.83
C ALA A 111 -4.60 -21.30 -7.24
N GLY A 112 -5.74 -21.99 -7.18
CA GLY A 112 -7.04 -21.40 -7.50
C GLY A 112 -7.39 -20.21 -6.59
N ARG A 113 -7.10 -20.32 -5.29
CA ARG A 113 -7.31 -19.21 -4.33
C ARG A 113 -6.37 -18.03 -4.60
N LEU A 114 -5.10 -18.28 -4.90
CA LEU A 114 -4.14 -17.25 -5.24
C LEU A 114 -4.57 -16.50 -6.52
N GLN A 115 -4.97 -17.24 -7.55
CA GLN A 115 -5.47 -16.65 -8.79
C GLN A 115 -6.74 -15.83 -8.57
N SER A 116 -7.64 -16.29 -7.69
CA SER A 116 -8.84 -15.51 -7.32
C SER A 116 -8.47 -14.19 -6.63
N LEU A 117 -7.53 -14.21 -5.69
CA LEU A 117 -7.02 -12.98 -5.04
C LEU A 117 -6.44 -12.01 -6.09
N GLN A 118 -5.70 -12.52 -7.06
CA GLN A 118 -5.05 -11.70 -8.08
C GLN A 118 -6.07 -11.16 -9.10
N SER A 119 -6.96 -12.01 -9.65
CA SER A 119 -7.81 -11.63 -10.78
C SER A 119 -9.11 -10.94 -10.39
N VAL A 120 -9.62 -11.19 -9.17
CA VAL A 120 -10.90 -10.65 -8.68
C VAL A 120 -10.69 -9.54 -7.63
N GLN A 121 -9.65 -9.68 -6.80
CA GLN A 121 -9.39 -8.77 -5.69
C GLN A 121 -8.14 -7.92 -5.91
N GLU A 122 -7.56 -7.92 -7.12
CA GLU A 122 -6.46 -7.07 -7.56
C GLU A 122 -5.19 -7.16 -6.68
N VAL A 123 -5.01 -8.28 -5.95
CA VAL A 123 -3.80 -8.53 -5.16
C VAL A 123 -2.62 -8.73 -6.12
N LYS A 124 -1.57 -7.93 -5.95
CA LYS A 124 -0.37 -8.00 -6.81
C LYS A 124 0.57 -9.11 -6.36
N LEU A 125 1.00 -9.92 -7.33
CA LEU A 125 1.92 -11.04 -7.11
C LEU A 125 3.30 -10.68 -7.65
N GLU A 126 4.32 -10.65 -6.79
CA GLU A 126 5.69 -10.22 -7.14
C GLU A 126 6.69 -11.31 -6.75
N LEU A 127 7.40 -11.87 -7.73
CA LEU A 127 8.41 -12.90 -7.51
C LEU A 127 9.83 -12.33 -7.60
N CYS A 128 10.67 -12.68 -6.64
CA CYS A 128 12.11 -12.43 -6.67
C CYS A 128 12.77 -13.11 -7.87
N ASP A 129 13.26 -12.34 -8.84
CA ASP A 129 13.87 -12.89 -10.06
C ASP A 129 15.22 -13.58 -9.78
N ILE A 130 15.94 -13.18 -8.71
CA ILE A 130 17.15 -13.91 -8.25
C ILE A 130 16.77 -15.35 -7.93
N THR A 131 15.70 -15.62 -7.19
CA THR A 131 15.26 -16.98 -6.86
C THR A 131 14.95 -17.79 -8.11
N ARG A 132 14.22 -17.20 -9.05
CA ARG A 132 13.85 -17.86 -10.31
C ARG A 132 15.06 -18.22 -11.16
N THR A 133 15.95 -17.25 -11.37
CA THR A 133 17.14 -17.43 -12.22
C THR A 133 18.15 -18.40 -11.64
N GLN A 134 18.31 -18.44 -10.32
CA GLN A 134 19.21 -19.39 -9.63
C GLN A 134 18.86 -20.85 -9.90
N ILE A 135 17.58 -21.16 -10.10
CA ILE A 135 17.11 -22.52 -10.40
C ILE A 135 16.82 -22.73 -11.90
N GLY A 136 17.01 -21.72 -12.74
CA GLY A 136 16.78 -21.81 -14.18
C GLY A 136 15.30 -21.95 -14.58
N LEU A 137 14.34 -21.57 -13.72
CA LEU A 137 12.92 -21.63 -14.09
C LEU A 137 12.58 -20.59 -15.17
N ALA A 138 12.05 -21.05 -16.30
CA ALA A 138 11.63 -20.18 -17.38
C ALA A 138 10.42 -19.32 -16.97
N GLU A 139 10.31 -18.11 -17.56
CA GLU A 139 9.25 -17.16 -17.19
C GLU A 139 7.86 -17.66 -17.52
N ASP A 140 7.71 -18.36 -18.62
CA ASP A 140 6.45 -18.97 -19.09
C ASP A 140 5.94 -20.11 -18.20
N LYS A 141 6.70 -20.50 -17.19
CA LYS A 141 6.29 -21.48 -16.15
C LYS A 141 5.62 -20.83 -14.95
N LEU A 142 5.67 -19.52 -14.84
CA LEU A 142 4.96 -18.81 -13.78
C LEU A 142 3.46 -18.73 -14.07
N TYR A 143 2.66 -18.62 -13.03
CA TYR A 143 1.23 -18.33 -13.20
C TYR A 143 1.03 -16.97 -13.84
N ASP A 144 -0.05 -16.83 -14.60
CA ASP A 144 -0.46 -15.56 -15.17
C ASP A 144 -0.63 -14.50 -14.06
N GLY A 145 -0.22 -13.26 -14.37
CA GLY A 145 -0.31 -12.14 -13.42
C GLY A 145 0.80 -12.08 -12.36
N VAL A 146 1.74 -13.04 -12.35
CA VAL A 146 2.93 -12.95 -11.50
C VAL A 146 3.97 -12.04 -12.17
N SER A 147 4.24 -10.90 -11.58
CA SER A 147 5.31 -9.99 -12.00
C SER A 147 6.65 -10.39 -11.37
N ARG A 148 7.76 -9.99 -12.00
CA ARG A 148 9.10 -10.24 -11.50
C ARG A 148 9.70 -8.96 -10.98
N VAL A 149 10.34 -9.03 -9.81
CA VAL A 149 11.13 -7.95 -9.23
C VAL A 149 12.61 -8.37 -9.17
N PRO A 150 13.55 -7.46 -9.46
CA PRO A 150 14.98 -7.82 -9.50
C PRO A 150 15.47 -8.50 -8.23
N SER A 151 15.01 -8.05 -7.06
CA SER A 151 15.29 -8.63 -5.75
C SER A 151 14.09 -8.50 -4.83
N GLY A 152 13.55 -9.62 -4.36
CA GLY A 152 12.39 -9.61 -3.45
C GLY A 152 12.70 -8.93 -2.11
N VAL A 153 13.91 -9.04 -1.59
CA VAL A 153 14.31 -8.38 -0.33
C VAL A 153 14.40 -6.86 -0.50
N VAL A 154 14.92 -6.39 -1.63
CA VAL A 154 14.94 -4.95 -1.96
C VAL A 154 13.51 -4.45 -2.13
N GLN A 155 12.67 -5.19 -2.87
CA GLN A 155 11.26 -4.85 -3.06
C GLN A 155 10.51 -4.69 -1.73
N LEU A 156 10.70 -5.61 -0.78
CA LEU A 156 10.11 -5.51 0.56
C LEU A 156 10.58 -4.26 1.32
N ALA A 157 11.85 -3.91 1.20
CA ALA A 157 12.40 -2.71 1.84
C ALA A 157 11.85 -1.42 1.19
N ASP A 158 11.74 -1.42 -0.13
CA ASP A 158 11.24 -0.28 -0.90
C ASP A 158 9.75 -0.03 -0.61
N LEU A 159 8.93 -1.09 -0.62
CA LEU A 159 7.52 -0.99 -0.27
C LEU A 159 7.30 -0.44 1.15
N GLN A 160 8.10 -0.88 2.14
CA GLN A 160 8.01 -0.33 3.49
C GLN A 160 8.37 1.17 3.52
N ARG A 161 9.35 1.62 2.72
CA ARG A 161 9.66 3.05 2.58
C ARG A 161 8.52 3.85 1.91
N GLU A 162 7.73 3.18 1.05
CA GLU A 162 6.54 3.73 0.42
C GLU A 162 5.30 3.71 1.33
N GLY A 163 5.45 3.26 2.57
CA GLY A 163 4.39 3.24 3.58
C GLY A 163 3.58 1.95 3.64
N PHE A 164 4.03 0.86 3.01
CA PHE A 164 3.37 -0.44 3.14
C PHE A 164 3.58 -1.03 4.54
N ALA A 165 2.48 -1.46 5.17
CA ALA A 165 2.54 -2.30 6.35
C ALA A 165 3.07 -3.69 5.96
N TYR A 166 4.12 -4.15 6.63
CA TYR A 166 4.71 -5.48 6.39
C TYR A 166 4.03 -6.52 7.26
N ILE A 167 3.54 -7.60 6.64
CA ILE A 167 2.93 -8.74 7.33
C ILE A 167 3.64 -10.03 6.93
N LYS A 168 3.98 -10.83 7.94
CA LYS A 168 4.47 -12.19 7.78
C LYS A 168 3.58 -13.14 8.59
N ILE A 169 3.12 -14.20 7.94
CA ILE A 169 2.34 -15.25 8.61
C ILE A 169 3.32 -16.32 9.11
N GLU A 170 3.30 -16.62 10.40
CA GLU A 170 4.18 -17.60 11.05
C GLU A 170 3.41 -18.90 11.38
#